data_255c7d3731d722eaaf9bc661ad84a99e
#
_entry.id   255c7d3731d722eaaf9bc661ad84a99e
#
_cell.length_a   1.000
_cell.length_b   1.000
_cell.length_c   1.000
_cell.angle_alpha   90.00
_cell.angle_beta   90.00
_cell.angle_gamma   90.00
#
_symmetry.space_group_name_H-M   'P 1'
#
loop_
_entity.id
_entity.type
_entity.pdbx_description
1 polymer ?
#
loop_
_entity_poly.entity_id
_entity_poly.type
_entity_poly.pdbx_seq_one_letter_code
_entity_poly.pdbx_strand_id
1 'polypeptide(L)' 'LLIEKNKWDYLADIRARTGSKTLYINATPKGIYQFDLGAINEPEWLLKRLPITTDFGNKETNERLAGYLDIRLADLLLV' A
#
# COMPACT_ATOMS: atom_id res chain seq x y z
N LEU A 1 0.28 8.37 -0.32
CA LEU A 1 0.99 7.08 -0.33
C LEU A 1 0.35 6.13 -1.32
N LEU A 2 1.16 5.27 -1.90
CA LEU A 2 0.75 4.38 -2.97
C LEU A 2 0.68 2.93 -2.48
N ILE A 3 -0.39 2.22 -2.85
CA ILE A 3 -0.48 0.77 -2.63
C ILE A 3 -0.86 0.08 -3.93
N GLU A 4 -0.19 -1.02 -4.24
CA GLU A 4 -0.54 -1.84 -5.41
C GLU A 4 -1.83 -2.63 -5.12
N LYS A 5 -2.67 -2.78 -6.16
CA LYS A 5 -3.94 -3.49 -6.03
C LYS A 5 -3.76 -4.94 -5.59
N ASN A 6 -2.73 -5.63 -6.09
CA ASN A 6 -2.48 -7.01 -5.72
C ASN A 6 -2.18 -7.15 -4.22
N LYS A 7 -1.50 -6.19 -3.62
CA LYS A 7 -1.25 -6.17 -2.17
C LYS A 7 -2.54 -5.92 -1.40
N TRP A 8 -3.36 -4.98 -1.85
CA TRP A 8 -4.66 -4.72 -1.25
C TRP A 8 -5.53 -5.98 -1.26
N ASP A 9 -5.62 -6.64 -2.43
CA ASP A 9 -6.45 -7.85 -2.59
C ASP A 9 -5.94 -9.00 -1.71
N TYR A 10 -4.63 -9.18 -1.62
CA TYR A 10 -4.02 -10.20 -0.77
C TYR A 10 -4.35 -9.97 0.70
N LEU A 11 -4.22 -8.73 1.18
CA LEU A 11 -4.50 -8.41 2.57
C LEU A 11 -6.01 -8.48 2.87
N ALA A 12 -6.85 -8.10 1.93
CA ALA A 12 -8.30 -8.22 2.07
C ALA A 12 -8.73 -9.69 2.16
N ASP A 13 -8.10 -10.57 1.39
CA ASP A 13 -8.36 -12.01 1.44
C ASP A 13 -7.95 -12.60 2.79
N ILE A 14 -6.79 -12.23 3.32
CA ILE A 14 -6.37 -12.67 4.65
C ILE A 14 -7.37 -12.22 5.71
N ARG A 15 -7.81 -10.97 5.66
CA ARG A 15 -8.80 -10.45 6.61
C ARG A 15 -10.12 -11.21 6.54
N ALA A 16 -10.58 -11.54 5.32
CA ALA A 16 -11.83 -12.27 5.13
C ALA A 16 -11.74 -13.70 5.66
N ARG A 17 -10.59 -14.35 5.53
CA ARG A 17 -10.39 -15.74 5.96
C ARG A 17 -10.11 -15.90 7.44
N THR A 18 -9.40 -14.95 8.03
CA THR A 18 -8.90 -15.08 9.41
C THR A 18 -9.57 -14.14 10.39
N GLY A 19 -10.28 -13.11 9.92
CA GLY A 19 -10.79 -12.06 10.78
C GLY A 19 -9.71 -11.15 11.38
N SER A 20 -8.47 -11.31 10.96
CA SER A 20 -7.34 -10.55 11.48
C SER A 20 -7.36 -9.12 10.96
N LYS A 21 -6.83 -8.20 11.79
CA LYS A 21 -6.58 -6.84 11.37
C LYS A 21 -5.45 -6.81 10.34
N THR A 22 -5.63 -6.04 9.27
CA THR A 22 -4.60 -5.92 8.23
C THR A 22 -4.02 -4.51 8.27
N LEU A 23 -2.73 -4.44 8.56
CA LEU A 23 -2.02 -3.18 8.68
C LEU A 23 -1.03 -3.03 7.53
N TYR A 24 -1.02 -1.85 6.92
CA TYR A 24 -0.05 -1.50 5.88
C TYR A 24 0.86 -0.42 6.42
N ILE A 25 2.14 -0.75 6.54
CA ILE A 25 3.14 0.17 7.10
C ILE A 25 4.01 0.67 5.95
N ASN A 26 4.15 1.99 5.87
CA ASN A 26 4.92 2.64 4.83
C ASN A 26 5.91 3.62 5.45
N ALA A 27 7.21 3.41 5.16
CA ALA A 27 8.27 4.30 5.59
C ALA A 27 8.52 5.35 4.50
N THR A 28 8.49 6.61 4.88
CA THR A 28 8.75 7.73 3.98
C THR A 28 9.82 8.63 4.57
N PRO A 29 10.42 9.54 3.77
CA PRO A 29 11.35 10.52 4.33
C PRO A 29 10.74 11.41 5.42
N LYS A 30 9.41 11.51 5.47
CA LYS A 30 8.68 12.35 6.44
C LYS A 30 8.23 11.58 7.67
N GLY A 31 8.38 10.25 7.69
CA GLY A 31 7.98 9.43 8.82
C GLY A 31 7.49 8.05 8.42
N ILE A 32 7.14 7.27 9.42
CA ILE A 32 6.59 5.92 9.23
C ILE A 32 5.10 5.98 9.56
N TYR A 33 4.28 5.55 8.59
CA TYR A 33 2.82 5.62 8.67
C TYR A 33 2.21 4.23 8.62
N GLN A 34 1.15 4.03 9.39
CA GLN A 34 0.42 2.78 9.44
C GLN A 34 -1.04 3.02 9.04
N PHE A 35 -1.52 2.20 8.11
CA PHE A 35 -2.93 2.20 7.70
C PHE A 35 -3.60 0.91 8.16
N ASP A 36 -4.79 1.03 8.75
CA ASP A 36 -5.67 -0.12 8.95
C ASP A 36 -6.54 -0.26 7.71
N LEU A 37 -6.21 -1.19 6.84
CA LEU A 37 -6.88 -1.33 5.55
C LEU A 37 -8.35 -1.75 5.68
N GLY A 38 -8.72 -2.34 6.81
CA GLY A 38 -10.11 -2.69 7.08
C GLY A 38 -10.98 -1.49 7.48
N ALA A 39 -10.35 -0.38 7.88
CA ALA A 39 -11.05 0.80 8.38
C ALA A 39 -11.13 1.93 7.34
N ILE A 40 -10.52 1.76 6.18
CA ILE A 40 -10.52 2.77 5.12
C ILE A 40 -11.23 2.25 3.87
N ASN A 41 -11.74 3.17 3.06
CA ASN A 41 -12.37 2.82 1.80
C ASN A 41 -11.33 2.38 0.77
N GLU A 42 -11.72 1.44 -0.10
CA GLU A 42 -10.86 1.02 -1.19
C GLU A 42 -10.56 2.22 -2.10
N PRO A 43 -9.27 2.44 -2.46
CA PRO A 43 -8.92 3.55 -3.33
C PRO A 43 -9.34 3.30 -4.78
N GLU A 44 -9.36 4.35 -5.58
CA GLU A 44 -9.50 4.20 -7.02
C GLU A 44 -8.24 3.59 -7.61
N TRP A 45 -8.41 2.56 -8.45
CA TRP A 45 -7.28 1.85 -9.04
C TRP A 45 -6.92 2.45 -10.39
N LEU A 46 -5.67 2.88 -10.51
CA LEU A 46 -5.12 3.49 -11.71
C LEU A 46 -3.95 2.67 -12.20
N LEU A 47 -3.79 2.58 -13.52
CA LEU A 47 -2.65 1.90 -14.11
C LEU A 47 -1.41 2.77 -13.95
N LYS A 48 -0.40 2.25 -13.26
CA LYS A 48 0.85 2.94 -12.97
C LYS A 48 2.03 2.13 -13.46
N ARG A 49 3.05 2.81 -13.94
CA ARG A 49 4.34 2.19 -14.27
C ARG A 49 5.22 2.21 -13.03
N LEU A 50 5.47 1.03 -12.48
CA LEU A 50 6.22 0.86 -11.24
C LEU A 50 7.49 0.04 -11.48
N PRO A 51 8.55 0.22 -10.69
CA PRO A 51 9.73 -0.63 -10.76
C PRO A 51 9.37 -2.08 -10.49
N ILE A 52 9.97 -3.01 -11.24
CA ILE A 52 9.78 -4.45 -11.03
C ILE A 52 10.47 -4.86 -9.73
N THR A 53 11.57 -4.20 -9.40
CA THR A 53 12.36 -4.47 -8.19
C THR A 53 12.78 -3.16 -7.55
N THR A 54 13.07 -3.20 -6.25
CA THR A 54 13.59 -2.06 -5.49
C THR A 54 15.11 -1.92 -5.61
N ASP A 55 15.76 -2.77 -6.39
CA ASP A 55 17.20 -2.70 -6.62
C ASP A 55 17.56 -1.44 -7.40
N PHE A 56 18.47 -0.64 -6.88
CA PHE A 56 18.89 0.62 -7.48
C PHE A 56 19.51 0.44 -8.88
N GLY A 57 20.09 -0.70 -9.16
CA GLY A 57 20.69 -0.98 -10.48
C GLY A 57 19.67 -1.31 -11.55
N ASN A 58 18.44 -1.61 -11.19
CA ASN A 58 17.41 -2.06 -12.12
C ASN A 58 16.43 -0.93 -12.39
N LYS A 59 16.41 -0.47 -13.65
CA LYS A 59 15.50 0.57 -14.11
C LYS A 59 14.28 0.02 -14.86
N GLU A 60 14.11 -1.29 -14.90
CA GLU A 60 12.95 -1.88 -15.53
C GLU A 60 11.68 -1.57 -14.74
N THR A 61 10.60 -1.29 -15.48
CA THR A 61 9.29 -0.99 -14.92
C THR A 61 8.25 -1.90 -15.51
N ASN A 62 7.16 -2.08 -14.79
CA ASN A 62 5.99 -2.80 -15.25
C ASN A 62 4.73 -1.99 -14.93
N GLU A 63 3.70 -2.15 -15.75
CA GLU A 63 2.42 -1.50 -15.51
C GLU A 63 1.62 -2.32 -14.50
N ARG A 64 1.14 -1.67 -13.44
CA ARG A 64 0.36 -2.29 -12.39
C ARG A 64 -0.75 -1.37 -11.93
N LEU A 65 -1.86 -1.96 -11.50
CA LEU A 65 -2.92 -1.20 -10.86
C LEU A 65 -2.48 -0.80 -9.46
N ALA A 66 -2.58 0.48 -9.15
CA ALA A 66 -2.22 1.03 -7.86
C ALA A 66 -3.19 2.16 -7.49
N GLY A 67 -3.33 2.40 -6.21
CA GLY A 67 -4.17 3.47 -5.70
C GLY A 67 -3.43 4.32 -4.68
N TYR A 68 -3.93 5.53 -4.45
CA TYR A 68 -3.36 6.43 -3.45
C TYR A 68 -4.13 6.31 -2.15
N LEU A 69 -3.39 6.18 -1.06
CA LEU A 69 -3.95 6.22 0.29
C LEU A 69 -3.78 7.63 0.85
N ASP A 70 -4.85 8.15 1.44
CA ASP A 70 -4.81 9.47 2.07
C ASP A 70 -4.03 9.39 3.38
N ILE A 71 -2.90 10.08 3.45
CA ILE A 71 -2.02 10.06 4.62
C ILE A 71 -2.73 10.53 5.89
N ARG A 72 -3.81 11.31 5.76
CA ARG A 72 -4.60 11.75 6.91
C ARG A 72 -5.37 10.63 7.59
N LEU A 73 -5.52 9.48 6.90
CA LEU A 73 -6.16 8.29 7.45
C LEU A 73 -5.17 7.37 8.15
N ALA A 74 -3.89 7.69 8.11
CA ALA A 74 -2.83 6.87 8.71
C ALA A 74 -2.54 7.30 10.14
N ASP A 75 -2.04 6.35 10.92
CA ASP A 75 -1.41 6.62 12.20
C ASP A 75 0.07 6.89 11.97
N LEU A 76 0.58 7.97 12.51
CA LEU A 76 2.00 8.29 12.46
C LEU A 76 2.70 7.53 13.57
N LEU A 77 3.58 6.59 13.20
CA LEU A 77 4.30 5.75 14.17
C LEU A 77 5.63 6.39 14.58
N LEU A 78 6.31 7.03 13.63
CA LEU A 78 7.63 7.60 13.86
C LEU A 78 7.89 8.72 12.85
N VAL A 79 8.43 9.81 13.34
CA VAL A 79 8.81 10.96 12.50
C VAL A 79 10.31 10.93 12.24
#